data_1d4def8b86d2cffdecd23cd1a6a3df17
#
_entry.id   1d4def8b86d2cffdecd23cd1a6a3df17
#
_cell.length_a   1.000
_cell.length_b   1.000
_cell.length_c   1.000
_cell.angle_alpha   90.00
_cell.angle_beta   90.00
_cell.angle_gamma   90.00
#
_symmetry.space_group_name_H-M   'P 1'
#
loop_
_entity.id
_entity.type
_entity.pdbx_description
1 polymer ?
#
loop_
_entity_poly.entity_id
_entity_poly.type
_entity_poly.pdbx_seq_one_letter_code
_entity_poly.pdbx_strand_id
1 'polypeptide(L)'
;MDSKKFFVVIFLIFSFSIFISCATSYNTNTKNVTQNHSLSTNKKNNLSDIAFAGSNANSNKKQTLVVGLMLPLSGQHYLIGRSLLNSVQLALEERGDTDIIFKIIDTGDEEKLVTELYKVLSDNIDFFVGPVFTNKVNKVSQIIKKEGIPLITLSNNSKLEDDGVYVFGLTLEDEISTLLNFSYNNDLFRYAAIIPENEYGERLKKE
;
A
#
# COMPACT_ATOMS: atom_id res chain seq x y z
N MET A 1 -60.46 -9.19 -4.35
CA MET A 1 -59.09 -8.74 -3.96
C MET A 1 -58.22 -8.95 -5.17
N ASP A 2 -57.77 -7.86 -5.79
CA ASP A 2 -57.12 -7.90 -7.11
C ASP A 2 -55.81 -8.71 -7.09
N SER A 3 -55.70 -9.66 -7.99
CA SER A 3 -54.52 -10.53 -8.16
C SER A 3 -53.20 -9.76 -8.22
N LYS A 4 -53.23 -8.54 -8.77
CA LYS A 4 -52.06 -7.66 -8.86
C LYS A 4 -51.60 -7.11 -7.49
N LYS A 5 -52.52 -6.88 -6.56
CA LYS A 5 -52.20 -6.42 -5.19
C LYS A 5 -51.64 -7.55 -4.34
N PHE A 6 -52.06 -8.78 -4.60
CA PHE A 6 -51.54 -9.97 -3.91
C PHE A 6 -50.07 -10.26 -4.29
N PHE A 7 -49.74 -10.09 -5.57
CA PHE A 7 -48.37 -10.26 -6.05
C PHE A 7 -47.41 -9.20 -5.50
N VAL A 8 -47.83 -7.94 -5.37
CA VAL A 8 -47.02 -6.85 -4.81
C VAL A 8 -46.73 -7.10 -3.32
N VAL A 9 -47.71 -7.60 -2.56
CA VAL A 9 -47.51 -7.91 -1.13
C VAL A 9 -46.57 -9.09 -0.93
N ILE A 10 -46.65 -10.13 -1.78
CA ILE A 10 -45.72 -11.26 -1.72
C ILE A 10 -44.30 -10.82 -2.10
N PHE A 11 -44.12 -9.92 -3.08
CA PHE A 11 -42.82 -9.39 -3.47
C PHE A 11 -42.18 -8.52 -2.39
N LEU A 12 -42.98 -7.74 -1.66
CA LEU A 12 -42.54 -6.93 -0.53
C LEU A 12 -42.11 -7.79 0.69
N ILE A 13 -42.83 -8.89 0.95
CA ILE A 13 -42.45 -9.82 2.05
C ILE A 13 -41.21 -10.59 1.70
N PHE A 14 -40.97 -10.95 0.44
CA PHE A 14 -39.77 -11.63 0.00
C PHE A 14 -38.53 -10.72 -0.04
N SER A 15 -38.69 -9.43 -0.35
CA SER A 15 -37.65 -8.42 -0.32
C SER A 15 -37.16 -8.13 1.11
N PHE A 16 -38.03 -8.26 2.13
CA PHE A 16 -37.63 -8.02 3.52
C PHE A 16 -36.88 -9.19 4.18
N SER A 17 -36.96 -10.38 3.59
CA SER A 17 -36.29 -11.59 4.13
C SER A 17 -34.79 -11.70 3.77
N ILE A 18 -34.27 -10.84 2.87
CA ILE A 18 -32.87 -10.91 2.39
C ILE A 18 -31.92 -10.11 3.27
N PHE A 19 -32.41 -9.30 4.21
CA PHE A 19 -31.57 -8.48 5.10
C PHE A 19 -31.23 -9.11 6.46
N ILE A 20 -31.63 -10.37 6.71
CA ILE A 20 -31.27 -11.07 7.95
C ILE A 20 -30.27 -12.18 7.59
N SER A 21 -29.06 -11.81 7.22
CA SER A 21 -27.94 -12.77 7.21
C SER A 21 -26.63 -12.03 7.28
N CYS A 22 -25.85 -12.47 8.26
CA CYS A 22 -24.48 -12.14 8.61
C CYS A 22 -24.32 -11.13 9.77
N ALA A 23 -24.79 -11.50 10.95
CA ALA A 23 -24.06 -11.24 12.16
C ALA A 23 -23.42 -12.56 12.61
N THR A 24 -22.30 -12.92 11.99
CA THR A 24 -21.45 -13.98 12.54
C THR A 24 -20.75 -13.41 13.75
N SER A 25 -21.24 -13.78 14.93
CA SER A 25 -20.58 -13.52 16.21
C SER A 25 -19.26 -14.26 16.21
N TYR A 26 -18.16 -13.53 16.02
CA TYR A 26 -16.82 -14.04 16.22
C TYR A 26 -16.56 -14.09 17.74
N ASN A 27 -16.63 -15.27 18.29
CA ASN A 27 -16.36 -15.50 19.71
C ASN A 27 -14.85 -15.60 19.92
N THR A 28 -14.23 -14.45 20.21
CA THR A 28 -12.83 -14.41 20.65
C THR A 28 -12.73 -14.83 22.10
N ASN A 29 -12.35 -16.09 22.32
CA ASN A 29 -11.76 -16.48 23.61
C ASN A 29 -10.39 -15.80 23.76
N THR A 30 -10.38 -14.56 24.21
CA THR A 30 -9.18 -13.89 24.66
C THR A 30 -8.78 -14.45 26.03
N LYS A 31 -7.81 -15.36 26.02
CA LYS A 31 -7.01 -15.61 27.20
C LYS A 31 -6.27 -14.32 27.56
N ASN A 32 -6.52 -13.85 28.77
CA ASN A 32 -5.89 -12.68 29.34
C ASN A 32 -4.36 -12.77 29.25
N VAL A 33 -3.76 -12.00 28.35
CA VAL A 33 -2.37 -11.61 28.46
C VAL A 33 -2.36 -10.17 28.93
N THR A 34 -2.21 -10.01 30.22
CA THR A 34 -1.97 -8.72 30.84
C THR A 34 -0.56 -8.29 30.47
N GLN A 35 -0.42 -7.51 29.42
CA GLN A 35 0.81 -6.74 29.19
C GLN A 35 0.54 -5.27 29.47
N ASN A 36 1.15 -4.82 30.55
CA ASN A 36 1.22 -3.42 30.93
C ASN A 36 2.01 -2.64 29.86
N HIS A 37 1.31 -2.01 28.94
CA HIS A 37 1.87 -0.94 28.12
C HIS A 37 1.43 0.39 28.72
N SER A 38 2.24 0.90 29.66
CA SER A 38 2.19 2.30 30.03
C SER A 38 2.69 3.14 28.85
N LEU A 39 1.77 3.68 28.06
CA LEU A 39 2.10 4.75 27.10
C LEU A 39 2.45 6.01 27.91
N SER A 40 3.75 6.25 28.08
CA SER A 40 4.26 7.56 28.48
C SER A 40 4.15 8.50 27.29
N THR A 41 3.11 9.32 27.28
CA THR A 41 2.98 10.47 26.39
C THR A 41 3.91 11.57 26.89
N ASN A 42 5.09 11.71 26.28
CA ASN A 42 5.78 12.99 26.05
C ASN A 42 7.20 12.77 25.52
N LYS A 43 7.33 12.69 24.21
CA LYS A 43 8.55 13.13 23.51
C LYS A 43 8.20 13.35 22.04
N LYS A 44 8.58 14.49 21.49
CA LYS A 44 8.59 14.72 20.03
C LYS A 44 9.50 13.65 19.44
N ASN A 45 8.94 12.53 19.02
CA ASN A 45 9.68 11.48 18.36
C ASN A 45 9.90 11.92 16.93
N ASN A 46 11.15 12.14 16.56
CA ASN A 46 11.54 12.19 15.17
C ASN A 46 11.14 10.86 14.54
N LEU A 47 10.31 10.91 13.50
CA LEU A 47 9.75 9.75 12.80
C LEU A 47 10.83 8.85 12.18
N SER A 48 12.05 9.37 12.07
CA SER A 48 13.22 8.68 11.50
C SER A 48 13.80 7.54 12.36
N ASP A 49 13.42 7.45 13.63
CA ASP A 49 14.04 6.52 14.58
C ASP A 49 13.12 5.37 15.00
N ILE A 50 12.05 5.10 14.26
CA ILE A 50 11.24 3.91 14.49
C ILE A 50 11.95 2.71 13.86
N ALA A 51 12.94 2.19 14.57
CA ALA A 51 13.51 0.89 14.29
C ALA A 51 12.56 -0.19 14.82
N PHE A 52 11.91 -0.95 13.94
CA PHE A 52 11.18 -2.14 14.33
C PHE A 52 12.20 -3.27 14.55
N ALA A 53 12.72 -3.37 15.78
CA ALA A 53 13.58 -4.47 16.17
C ALA A 53 12.72 -5.53 16.87
N GLY A 54 12.46 -6.62 16.22
CA GLY A 54 11.98 -7.83 16.88
C GLY A 54 13.15 -8.59 17.48
N SER A 55 13.13 -8.79 18.76
CA SER A 55 14.20 -9.47 19.48
C SER A 55 13.91 -10.96 19.62
N ASN A 56 14.68 -11.80 18.93
CA ASN A 56 15.08 -13.10 19.46
C ASN A 56 16.38 -13.54 18.77
N ALA A 57 17.49 -13.33 19.49
CA ALA A 57 18.82 -13.73 19.05
C ALA A 57 18.99 -15.23 19.24
N ASN A 58 19.08 -15.96 18.13
CA ASN A 58 19.75 -17.26 18.11
C ASN A 58 20.79 -17.23 16.97
N SER A 59 22.02 -17.46 17.33
CA SER A 59 23.22 -17.17 16.59
C SER A 59 23.46 -18.13 15.41
N ASN A 60 22.95 -17.77 14.27
CA ASN A 60 23.61 -17.91 12.97
C ASN A 60 23.65 -16.49 12.42
N LYS A 61 24.82 -16.01 11.93
CA LYS A 61 24.99 -14.63 11.45
C LYS A 61 24.04 -14.35 10.28
N LYS A 62 22.76 -14.15 10.61
CA LYS A 62 21.70 -13.80 9.68
C LYS A 62 21.95 -12.33 9.33
N GLN A 63 22.14 -12.05 8.07
CA GLN A 63 22.43 -10.72 7.57
C GLN A 63 21.17 -9.87 7.77
N THR A 64 21.27 -8.83 8.57
CA THR A 64 20.18 -7.87 8.77
C THR A 64 19.99 -7.07 7.48
N LEU A 65 18.79 -7.05 6.96
CA LEU A 65 18.42 -6.30 5.76
C LEU A 65 17.95 -4.89 6.16
N VAL A 66 18.55 -3.86 5.58
CA VAL A 66 18.19 -2.47 5.86
C VAL A 66 17.42 -1.90 4.67
N VAL A 67 16.15 -1.55 4.87
CA VAL A 67 15.22 -1.13 3.82
C VAL A 67 14.82 0.32 4.04
N GLY A 68 15.03 1.18 3.04
CA GLY A 68 14.49 2.53 3.01
C GLY A 68 13.01 2.49 2.61
N LEU A 69 12.09 2.86 3.51
CA LEU A 69 10.65 2.83 3.25
C LEU A 69 10.11 4.24 3.05
N MET A 70 9.74 4.56 1.81
CA MET A 70 9.27 5.89 1.39
C MET A 70 7.75 5.93 1.25
N LEU A 71 7.06 6.53 2.22
CA LEU A 71 5.60 6.58 2.29
C LEU A 71 5.10 8.01 2.53
N PRO A 72 3.91 8.39 2.03
CA PRO A 72 3.30 9.69 2.31
C PRO A 72 2.68 9.69 3.71
N LEU A 73 3.48 9.97 4.75
CA LEU A 73 3.03 9.91 6.14
C LEU A 73 2.50 11.25 6.66
N SER A 74 2.64 12.32 5.86
CA SER A 74 2.04 13.64 6.10
C SER A 74 1.32 14.16 4.85
N GLY A 75 0.68 15.34 4.97
CA GLY A 75 0.00 16.00 3.87
C GLY A 75 -1.28 15.31 3.40
N GLN A 76 -1.71 15.61 2.18
CA GLN A 76 -3.01 15.20 1.63
C GLN A 76 -3.21 13.68 1.58
N HIS A 77 -2.14 12.91 1.38
CA HIS A 77 -2.22 11.47 1.17
C HIS A 77 -1.79 10.64 2.39
N TYR A 78 -1.76 11.24 3.58
CA TYR A 78 -1.27 10.58 4.80
C TYR A 78 -2.01 9.29 5.16
N LEU A 79 -3.30 9.18 4.82
CA LEU A 79 -4.10 7.97 5.08
C LEU A 79 -3.58 6.77 4.27
N ILE A 80 -3.16 7.00 3.02
CA ILE A 80 -2.56 5.96 2.18
C ILE A 80 -1.24 5.49 2.80
N GLY A 81 -0.38 6.43 3.17
CA GLY A 81 0.90 6.13 3.80
C GLY A 81 0.75 5.35 5.10
N ARG A 82 -0.19 5.75 5.95
CA ARG A 82 -0.48 5.03 7.20
C ARG A 82 -1.02 3.62 6.96
N SER A 83 -1.90 3.44 5.98
CA SER A 83 -2.41 2.12 5.64
C SER A 83 -1.30 1.19 5.17
N LEU A 84 -0.40 1.69 4.32
CA LEU A 84 0.76 0.93 3.86
C LEU A 84 1.72 0.61 5.02
N LEU A 85 2.00 1.57 5.90
CA LEU A 85 2.84 1.35 7.07
C LEU A 85 2.25 0.28 7.99
N ASN A 86 0.94 0.34 8.26
CA ASN A 86 0.25 -0.68 9.05
C ASN A 86 0.34 -2.07 8.39
N SER A 87 0.24 -2.14 7.06
CA SER A 87 0.39 -3.40 6.32
C SER A 87 1.79 -3.99 6.46
N VAL A 88 2.82 -3.15 6.42
CA VAL A 88 4.21 -3.58 6.66
C VAL A 88 4.37 -4.09 8.10
N GLN A 89 3.80 -3.40 9.09
CA GLN A 89 3.84 -3.83 10.48
C GLN A 89 3.17 -5.20 10.68
N LEU A 90 1.96 -5.38 10.12
CA LEU A 90 1.24 -6.66 10.19
C LEU A 90 2.03 -7.79 9.53
N ALA A 91 2.63 -7.55 8.37
CA ALA A 91 3.44 -8.53 7.67
C ALA A 91 4.67 -8.96 8.48
N LEU A 92 5.31 -8.03 9.20
CA LEU A 92 6.41 -8.33 10.11
C LEU A 92 5.96 -9.15 11.33
N GLU A 93 4.82 -8.78 11.91
CA GLU A 93 4.24 -9.52 13.05
C GLU A 93 3.85 -10.94 12.66
N GLU A 94 3.20 -11.12 11.51
CA GLU A 94 2.78 -12.43 10.99
C GLU A 94 3.99 -13.32 10.67
N ARG A 95 5.03 -12.73 10.11
CA ARG A 95 6.25 -13.45 9.75
C ARG A 95 7.07 -13.89 10.97
N GLY A 96 6.96 -13.17 12.09
CA GLY A 96 7.67 -13.47 13.34
C GLY A 96 9.20 -13.42 13.25
N ASP A 97 9.73 -12.94 12.13
CA ASP A 97 11.15 -12.95 11.76
C ASP A 97 11.61 -11.53 11.45
N THR A 98 12.61 -11.06 12.18
CA THR A 98 12.86 -9.63 12.25
C THR A 98 14.32 -9.25 11.99
N ASP A 99 14.90 -9.85 10.97
CA ASP A 99 16.18 -9.37 10.47
C ASP A 99 16.02 -8.27 9.41
N ILE A 100 14.90 -7.53 9.45
CA ILE A 100 14.65 -6.38 8.58
C ILE A 100 14.55 -5.12 9.44
N ILE A 101 15.33 -4.11 9.09
CA ILE A 101 15.27 -2.77 9.68
C ILE A 101 14.70 -1.82 8.63
N PHE A 102 13.60 -1.12 8.95
CA PHE A 102 13.07 -0.08 8.08
C PHE A 102 13.56 1.30 8.50
N LYS A 103 14.11 2.03 7.53
CA LYS A 103 14.41 3.46 7.62
C LYS A 103 13.28 4.21 6.91
N ILE A 104 12.44 4.89 7.68
CA ILE A 104 11.21 5.51 7.17
C ILE A 104 11.50 6.93 6.70
N ILE A 105 11.04 7.25 5.48
CA ILE A 105 11.12 8.58 4.86
C ILE A 105 9.70 9.02 4.53
N ASP A 106 9.30 10.19 5.03
CA ASP A 106 8.03 10.81 4.70
C ASP A 106 8.08 11.49 3.33
N THR A 107 7.30 10.99 2.39
CA THR A 107 7.18 11.57 1.04
C THR A 107 6.07 12.64 0.94
N GLY A 108 5.31 12.86 1.99
CA GLY A 108 4.27 13.89 2.05
C GLY A 108 4.82 15.31 2.18
N ASP A 109 5.98 15.47 2.84
CA ASP A 109 6.70 16.75 2.94
C ASP A 109 7.72 16.86 1.79
N GLU A 110 7.33 17.59 0.76
CA GLU A 110 8.11 17.68 -0.47
C GLU A 110 9.44 18.44 -0.30
N GLU A 111 9.48 19.39 0.62
CA GLU A 111 10.68 20.20 0.88
C GLU A 111 11.75 19.38 1.62
N LYS A 112 11.31 18.48 2.49
CA LYS A 112 12.23 17.65 3.29
C LYS A 112 12.63 16.35 2.62
N LEU A 113 11.84 15.83 1.67
CA LEU A 113 12.04 14.52 1.06
C LEU A 113 13.50 14.25 0.65
N VAL A 114 14.10 15.16 -0.11
CA VAL A 114 15.46 15.00 -0.61
C VAL A 114 16.48 15.06 0.53
N THR A 115 16.28 15.94 1.49
CA THR A 115 17.17 16.09 2.65
C THR A 115 17.12 14.84 3.55
N GLU A 116 15.93 14.27 3.77
CA GLU A 116 15.76 13.04 4.54
C GLU A 116 16.33 11.84 3.80
N LEU A 117 16.16 11.77 2.47
CA LEU A 117 16.79 10.74 1.66
C LEU A 117 18.31 10.73 1.83
N TYR A 118 18.98 11.89 1.72
CA TYR A 118 20.43 11.96 1.90
C TYR A 118 20.90 11.52 3.31
N LYS A 119 20.11 11.78 4.35
CA LYS A 119 20.43 11.30 5.70
C LYS A 119 20.38 9.77 5.78
N VAL A 120 19.36 9.18 5.16
CA VAL A 120 19.14 7.73 5.20
C VAL A 120 20.13 6.99 4.32
N LEU A 121 20.61 7.57 3.22
CA LEU A 121 21.63 6.96 2.36
C LEU A 121 22.95 6.61 3.10
N SER A 122 23.26 7.28 4.21
CA SER A 122 24.41 6.95 5.05
C SER A 122 24.23 5.68 5.91
N ASP A 123 23.04 5.11 5.97
CA ASP A 123 22.69 4.00 6.85
C ASP A 123 22.87 2.60 6.22
N ASN A 124 23.65 2.46 5.15
CA ASN A 124 23.91 1.20 4.42
C ASN A 124 22.60 0.53 3.97
N ILE A 125 21.78 1.24 3.21
CA ILE A 125 20.50 0.74 2.67
C ILE A 125 20.76 -0.33 1.61
N ASP A 126 20.08 -1.49 1.73
CA ASP A 126 20.16 -2.56 0.75
C ASP A 126 19.25 -2.28 -0.45
N PHE A 127 18.04 -1.76 -0.22
CA PHE A 127 17.13 -1.28 -1.26
C PHE A 127 16.07 -0.33 -0.70
N PHE A 128 15.38 0.39 -1.58
CA PHE A 128 14.27 1.26 -1.23
C PHE A 128 12.93 0.66 -1.69
N VAL A 129 11.88 0.86 -0.88
CA VAL A 129 10.48 0.57 -1.20
C VAL A 129 9.65 1.84 -1.15
N GLY A 130 8.84 2.08 -2.18
CA GLY A 130 8.21 3.39 -2.42
C GLY A 130 9.12 4.26 -3.29
N PRO A 131 8.75 5.52 -3.59
CA PRO A 131 7.49 6.17 -3.23
C PRO A 131 6.27 5.59 -3.97
N VAL A 132 5.08 6.06 -3.56
CA VAL A 132 3.80 5.66 -4.18
C VAL A 132 3.51 6.49 -5.43
N PHE A 133 3.82 7.77 -5.40
CA PHE A 133 3.43 8.73 -6.44
C PHE A 133 4.56 9.01 -7.44
N THR A 134 4.21 8.98 -8.74
CA THR A 134 5.12 9.22 -9.87
C THR A 134 6.00 10.45 -9.71
N ASN A 135 5.44 11.60 -9.30
CA ASN A 135 6.19 12.84 -9.10
C ASN A 135 7.27 12.72 -8.03
N LYS A 136 7.04 11.90 -6.99
CA LYS A 136 8.03 11.64 -5.94
C LYS A 136 9.11 10.68 -6.43
N VAL A 137 8.74 9.65 -7.21
CA VAL A 137 9.70 8.74 -7.85
C VAL A 137 10.68 9.52 -8.71
N ASN A 138 10.20 10.40 -9.57
CA ASN A 138 11.03 11.24 -10.45
C ASN A 138 12.05 12.09 -9.69
N LYS A 139 11.72 12.51 -8.45
CA LYS A 139 12.63 13.29 -7.61
C LYS A 139 13.75 12.47 -6.98
N VAL A 140 13.46 11.24 -6.57
CA VAL A 140 14.39 10.43 -5.78
C VAL A 140 15.16 9.41 -6.61
N SER A 141 14.59 8.90 -7.71
CA SER A 141 15.16 7.81 -8.50
C SER A 141 16.58 8.10 -8.98
N GLN A 142 16.85 9.30 -9.48
CA GLN A 142 18.16 9.67 -9.98
C GLN A 142 19.23 9.77 -8.86
N ILE A 143 18.81 10.12 -7.65
CA ILE A 143 19.71 10.19 -6.49
C ILE A 143 20.04 8.76 -6.06
N ILE A 144 19.03 7.91 -5.89
CA ILE A 144 19.18 6.52 -5.44
C ILE A 144 19.98 5.70 -6.46
N LYS A 145 19.71 5.91 -7.77
CA LYS A 145 20.43 5.23 -8.85
C LYS A 145 21.92 5.55 -8.86
N LYS A 146 22.33 6.79 -8.55
CA LYS A 146 23.75 7.18 -8.45
C LYS A 146 24.49 6.42 -7.36
N GLU A 147 23.80 6.04 -6.30
CA GLU A 147 24.34 5.24 -5.21
C GLU A 147 24.35 3.73 -5.53
N GLY A 148 23.78 3.33 -6.69
CA GLY A 148 23.70 1.92 -7.09
C GLY A 148 22.73 1.10 -6.26
N ILE A 149 21.79 1.74 -5.55
CA ILE A 149 20.83 1.08 -4.67
C ILE A 149 19.54 0.80 -5.45
N PRO A 150 19.01 -0.44 -5.41
CA PRO A 150 17.72 -0.75 -6.07
C PRO A 150 16.55 0.03 -5.46
N LEU A 151 15.62 0.48 -6.32
CA LEU A 151 14.40 1.17 -5.96
C LEU A 151 13.17 0.38 -6.45
N ILE A 152 12.32 -0.05 -5.54
CA ILE A 152 11.04 -0.70 -5.83
C ILE A 152 9.93 0.31 -5.57
N THR A 153 9.47 1.01 -6.62
CA THR A 153 8.37 1.97 -6.46
C THR A 153 7.01 1.28 -6.42
N LEU A 154 6.10 1.85 -5.62
CA LEU A 154 4.70 1.40 -5.53
C LEU A 154 3.78 2.16 -6.49
N SER A 155 4.34 2.84 -7.48
CA SER A 155 3.58 3.56 -8.51
C SER A 155 2.89 2.60 -9.49
N ASN A 156 1.80 3.06 -10.09
CA ASN A 156 1.12 2.37 -11.19
C ASN A 156 1.58 2.83 -12.57
N ASN A 157 2.71 3.50 -12.68
CA ASN A 157 3.24 4.03 -13.94
C ASN A 157 4.42 3.17 -14.40
N SER A 158 4.19 2.28 -15.36
CA SER A 158 5.20 1.41 -15.97
C SER A 158 6.37 2.18 -16.60
N LYS A 159 6.15 3.43 -17.06
CA LYS A 159 7.18 4.30 -17.66
C LYS A 159 8.26 4.76 -16.70
N LEU A 160 8.12 4.44 -15.41
CA LEU A 160 9.15 4.70 -14.39
C LEU A 160 10.22 3.62 -14.33
N GLU A 161 9.98 2.47 -14.98
CA GLU A 161 10.98 1.39 -15.06
C GLU A 161 12.25 1.89 -15.72
N ASP A 162 13.37 1.66 -15.08
CA ASP A 162 14.71 2.00 -15.52
C ASP A 162 15.72 1.05 -14.85
N ASP A 163 16.96 1.08 -15.26
CA ASP A 163 18.02 0.31 -14.62
C ASP A 163 18.11 0.64 -13.12
N GLY A 164 17.88 -0.38 -12.28
CA GLY A 164 17.81 -0.26 -10.83
C GLY A 164 16.49 0.32 -10.29
N VAL A 165 15.49 0.64 -11.13
CA VAL A 165 14.16 1.11 -10.73
C VAL A 165 13.10 0.11 -11.20
N TYR A 166 12.41 -0.50 -10.27
CA TYR A 166 11.39 -1.52 -10.50
C TYR A 166 10.02 -1.00 -10.11
N VAL A 167 9.02 -1.20 -10.95
CA VAL A 167 7.63 -0.84 -10.65
C VAL A 167 6.91 -2.04 -10.05
N PHE A 168 6.42 -1.88 -8.82
CA PHE A 168 5.60 -2.88 -8.14
C PHE A 168 4.23 -2.29 -7.84
N GLY A 169 3.29 -2.51 -8.74
CA GLY A 169 1.93 -2.00 -8.66
C GLY A 169 1.08 -2.57 -9.79
N LEU A 170 -0.22 -2.37 -9.70
CA LEU A 170 -1.13 -2.64 -10.81
C LEU A 170 -0.95 -1.52 -11.83
N THR A 171 -0.29 -1.82 -12.93
CA THR A 171 -0.10 -0.85 -14.00
C THR A 171 -1.37 -0.67 -14.80
N LEU A 172 -1.56 0.50 -15.37
CA LEU A 172 -2.74 0.79 -16.17
C LEU A 172 -2.80 -0.11 -17.41
N GLU A 173 -1.66 -0.35 -18.00
CA GLU A 173 -1.48 -1.21 -19.17
C GLU A 173 -1.93 -2.65 -18.88
N ASP A 174 -1.55 -3.21 -17.72
CA ASP A 174 -1.95 -4.55 -17.30
C ASP A 174 -3.45 -4.64 -17.01
N GLU A 175 -4.01 -3.63 -16.35
CA GLU A 175 -5.45 -3.57 -16.07
C GLU A 175 -6.27 -3.55 -17.35
N ILE A 176 -5.94 -2.68 -18.31
CA ILE A 176 -6.64 -2.58 -19.58
C ILE A 176 -6.48 -3.85 -20.40
N SER A 177 -5.25 -4.37 -20.52
CA SER A 177 -4.97 -5.61 -21.26
C SER A 177 -5.78 -6.78 -20.69
N THR A 178 -5.87 -6.87 -19.36
CA THR A 178 -6.66 -7.91 -18.69
C THR A 178 -8.14 -7.80 -19.01
N LEU A 179 -8.72 -6.58 -18.96
CA LEU A 179 -10.11 -6.33 -19.29
C LEU A 179 -10.41 -6.63 -20.76
N LEU A 180 -9.54 -6.19 -21.69
CA LEU A 180 -9.72 -6.43 -23.11
C LEU A 180 -9.61 -7.92 -23.45
N ASN A 181 -8.63 -8.63 -22.87
CA ASN A 181 -8.49 -10.07 -23.06
C ASN A 181 -9.70 -10.85 -22.52
N PHE A 182 -10.20 -10.47 -21.35
CA PHE A 182 -11.43 -11.06 -20.81
C PHE A 182 -12.61 -10.82 -21.76
N SER A 183 -12.80 -9.61 -22.23
CA SER A 183 -13.88 -9.24 -23.12
C SER A 183 -13.80 -9.99 -24.46
N TYR A 184 -12.62 -10.06 -25.04
CA TYR A 184 -12.36 -10.79 -26.28
C TYR A 184 -12.69 -12.29 -26.15
N ASN A 185 -12.27 -12.92 -25.07
CA ASN A 185 -12.54 -14.33 -24.79
C ASN A 185 -14.02 -14.64 -24.50
N ASN A 186 -14.84 -13.61 -24.26
CA ASN A 186 -16.28 -13.72 -24.05
C ASN A 186 -17.11 -13.12 -25.20
N ASP A 187 -16.52 -12.92 -26.38
CA ASP A 187 -17.17 -12.36 -27.58
C ASP A 187 -17.79 -10.97 -27.38
N LEU A 188 -17.22 -10.17 -26.47
CA LEU A 188 -17.66 -8.80 -26.18
C LEU A 188 -16.77 -7.82 -26.95
N PHE A 189 -17.27 -7.25 -28.04
CA PHE A 189 -16.49 -6.38 -28.94
C PHE A 189 -16.96 -4.91 -28.94
N ARG A 190 -17.89 -4.54 -28.09
CA ARG A 190 -18.41 -3.17 -27.99
C ARG A 190 -18.15 -2.63 -26.60
N TYR A 191 -17.34 -1.60 -26.52
CA TYR A 191 -16.90 -1.01 -25.25
C TYR A 191 -17.46 0.40 -25.09
N ALA A 192 -17.72 0.78 -23.84
CA ALA A 192 -17.93 2.16 -23.43
C ALA A 192 -17.07 2.40 -22.17
N ALA A 193 -16.35 3.51 -22.15
CA ALA A 193 -15.51 3.88 -21.02
C ALA A 193 -15.97 5.19 -20.40
N ILE A 194 -16.03 5.24 -19.07
CA ILE A 194 -16.21 6.48 -18.30
C ILE A 194 -14.83 6.83 -17.75
N ILE A 195 -14.28 7.92 -18.21
CA ILE A 195 -12.88 8.31 -17.97
C ILE A 195 -12.86 9.67 -17.27
N PRO A 196 -12.11 9.84 -16.16
CA PRO A 196 -11.99 11.12 -15.49
C PRO A 196 -11.20 12.14 -16.33
N GLU A 197 -11.56 13.42 -16.21
CA GLU A 197 -10.85 14.53 -16.88
C GLU A 197 -9.62 14.96 -16.08
N ASN A 198 -8.57 14.12 -16.05
CA ASN A 198 -7.31 14.39 -15.39
C ASN A 198 -6.16 13.63 -16.09
N GLU A 199 -4.93 13.76 -15.58
CA GLU A 199 -3.74 13.10 -16.13
C GLU A 199 -3.90 11.57 -16.23
N TYR A 200 -4.54 10.94 -15.26
CA TYR A 200 -4.84 9.51 -15.29
C TYR A 200 -5.77 9.15 -16.44
N GLY A 201 -6.85 9.94 -16.64
CA GLY A 201 -7.77 9.72 -17.75
C GLY A 201 -7.15 9.94 -19.13
N GLU A 202 -6.22 10.89 -19.25
CA GLU A 202 -5.49 11.09 -20.51
C GLU A 202 -4.53 9.92 -20.83
N ARG A 203 -3.99 9.27 -19.81
CA ARG A 203 -3.22 8.03 -19.99
C ARG A 203 -4.13 6.88 -20.43
N LEU A 204 -5.28 6.71 -19.79
CA LEU A 204 -6.30 5.70 -20.14
C LEU A 204 -6.74 5.75 -21.61
N LYS A 205 -6.85 6.95 -22.17
CA LYS A 205 -7.26 7.13 -23.59
C LYS A 205 -6.19 6.69 -24.59
N LYS A 206 -4.94 6.58 -24.15
CA LYS A 206 -3.80 6.26 -25.02
C LYS A 206 -3.49 4.77 -25.07
N GLU A 207 -3.91 4.04 -24.07
CA GLU A 207 -3.81 2.59 -24.00
C GLU A 207 -5.00 1.91 -24.72
#